data_7dbfc4509f9ff709d5e1d2a042944719
#
_entry.id   7dbfc4509f9ff709d5e1d2a042944719
#
_cell.length_a   1.000
_cell.length_b   1.000
_cell.length_c   1.000
_cell.angle_alpha   90.00
_cell.angle_beta   90.00
_cell.angle_gamma   90.00
#
_symmetry.space_group_name_H-M   'P 1'
#
loop_
_entity.id
_entity.type
_entity.pdbx_description
1 polymer ?
#
loop_
_entity_poly.entity_id
_entity_poly.type
_entity_poly.pdbx_seq_one_letter_code
_entity_poly.pdbx_strand_id
1 'polypeptide(L)'
;MSEFLEWPVKTRDDWERYRDERLNPHDPSRLATDWRERSREWTGAGIPIQLGQFPDTGLFGALRWLLGDEECLAAFCTDPDWVHEIMDHMTGLYLEVFGQVVGEVRVDMIHLWEDMCGKQGPLISPAHWREFMAPGYRRIAAFAREHNIPVISVDTDGQPDLIVPPMLEAGVNFLFPMEVAAGADVNVYRRKYPGLALMGGIDKRALALGPAAIDAELERIRPALESGRYIPDLDHHVPDDVSWPNFRHYATRLRELVVG
;
A
#
# COMPACT_ATOMS: atom_id res chain seq x y z
N MET A 1 1.51 -20.56 2.83
CA MET A 1 1.59 -19.51 3.87
C MET A 1 3.00 -19.52 4.40
N SER A 2 3.69 -18.39 4.44
CA SER A 2 5.04 -18.31 5.04
C SER A 2 4.88 -18.33 6.56
N GLU A 3 5.71 -19.13 7.25
CA GLU A 3 5.77 -19.15 8.71
C GLU A 3 6.95 -18.29 9.15
N PHE A 4 6.69 -17.31 10.01
CA PHE A 4 7.74 -16.50 10.61
C PHE A 4 8.30 -17.25 11.82
N LEU A 5 9.55 -17.64 11.73
CA LEU A 5 10.22 -18.40 12.79
C LEU A 5 10.82 -17.48 13.86
N GLU A 6 11.27 -16.30 13.47
CA GLU A 6 11.92 -15.35 14.35
C GLU A 6 11.86 -13.93 13.77
N TRP A 7 11.66 -12.93 14.65
CA TRP A 7 11.71 -11.52 14.29
C TRP A 7 13.12 -10.97 14.51
N PRO A 8 13.64 -10.09 13.62
CA PRO A 8 15.02 -9.66 13.67
C PRO A 8 15.35 -8.72 14.84
N VAL A 9 14.36 -8.07 15.43
CA VAL A 9 14.54 -7.06 16.48
C VAL A 9 13.68 -7.43 17.68
N LYS A 10 14.33 -7.71 18.82
CA LYS A 10 13.69 -8.01 20.10
C LYS A 10 14.05 -6.99 21.19
N THR A 11 15.16 -6.28 21.01
CA THR A 11 15.69 -5.31 21.94
C THR A 11 16.15 -4.06 21.21
N ARG A 12 16.42 -2.98 21.95
CA ARG A 12 17.03 -1.77 21.36
C ARG A 12 18.43 -2.05 20.79
N ASP A 13 19.21 -2.91 21.43
CA ASP A 13 20.55 -3.31 20.91
C ASP A 13 20.40 -4.08 19.57
N ASP A 14 19.38 -4.92 19.43
CA ASP A 14 19.09 -5.59 18.14
C ASP A 14 18.70 -4.57 17.07
N TRP A 15 17.91 -3.55 17.43
CA TRP A 15 17.55 -2.49 16.51
C TRP A 15 18.76 -1.69 16.05
N GLU A 16 19.64 -1.26 16.96
CA GLU A 16 20.85 -0.52 16.63
C GLU A 16 21.73 -1.32 15.67
N ARG A 17 21.95 -2.59 15.98
CA ARG A 17 22.72 -3.49 15.10
C ARG A 17 22.06 -3.66 13.74
N TYR A 18 20.75 -3.93 13.69
CA TYR A 18 20.01 -4.12 12.43
C TYR A 18 20.04 -2.85 11.57
N ARG A 19 19.83 -1.69 12.19
CA ARG A 19 19.92 -0.39 11.55
C ARG A 19 21.27 -0.18 10.89
N ASP A 20 22.34 -0.39 11.64
CA ASP A 20 23.71 -0.10 11.20
C ASP A 20 24.19 -1.09 10.12
N GLU A 21 23.79 -2.36 10.21
CA GLU A 21 24.20 -3.41 9.28
C GLU A 21 23.32 -3.50 8.02
N ARG A 22 22.03 -3.15 8.11
CA ARG A 22 21.04 -3.46 7.06
C ARG A 22 20.36 -2.23 6.44
N LEU A 23 20.35 -1.10 7.12
CA LEU A 23 19.56 0.05 6.69
C LEU A 23 20.40 1.21 6.13
N ASN A 24 21.57 0.92 5.55
CA ASN A 24 22.35 1.91 4.81
C ASN A 24 21.59 2.31 3.51
N PRO A 25 21.19 3.58 3.32
CA PRO A 25 20.50 4.03 2.11
C PRO A 25 21.36 3.96 0.84
N HIS A 26 22.67 3.99 0.99
CA HIS A 26 23.63 3.97 -0.13
C HIS A 26 24.21 2.57 -0.41
N ASP A 27 23.63 1.52 0.19
CA ASP A 27 24.01 0.15 -0.16
C ASP A 27 23.69 -0.11 -1.65
N PRO A 28 24.68 -0.58 -2.44
CA PRO A 28 24.47 -0.81 -3.88
C PRO A 28 23.33 -1.80 -4.21
N SER A 29 22.95 -2.65 -3.26
CA SER A 29 21.85 -3.61 -3.45
C SER A 29 20.46 -2.97 -3.39
N ARG A 30 20.31 -1.71 -2.94
CA ARG A 30 19.05 -1.01 -2.86
C ARG A 30 18.40 -0.76 -4.22
N LEU A 31 19.21 -0.59 -5.24
CA LEU A 31 18.75 -0.36 -6.60
C LEU A 31 19.36 -1.42 -7.52
N ALA A 32 18.55 -2.02 -8.38
CA ALA A 32 19.04 -2.96 -9.38
C ALA A 32 20.11 -2.28 -10.26
N THR A 33 21.15 -3.01 -10.66
CA THR A 33 22.27 -2.45 -11.43
C THR A 33 21.85 -1.82 -12.75
N ASP A 34 20.75 -2.31 -13.34
CA ASP A 34 20.16 -1.90 -14.60
C ASP A 34 18.94 -0.96 -14.45
N TRP A 35 18.67 -0.48 -13.23
CA TRP A 35 17.44 0.28 -12.94
C TRP A 35 17.26 1.52 -13.83
N ARG A 36 18.38 2.21 -14.20
CA ARG A 36 18.31 3.40 -15.06
C ARG A 36 17.87 3.06 -16.49
N GLU A 37 18.39 1.97 -17.03
CA GLU A 37 18.03 1.50 -18.38
C GLU A 37 16.58 1.06 -18.41
N ARG A 38 16.17 0.19 -17.50
CA ARG A 38 14.79 -0.29 -17.37
C ARG A 38 13.79 0.84 -17.17
N SER A 39 14.10 1.80 -16.31
CA SER A 39 13.19 2.93 -16.07
C SER A 39 12.99 3.80 -17.31
N ARG A 40 14.03 3.98 -18.14
CA ARG A 40 13.91 4.69 -19.42
C ARG A 40 13.06 3.92 -20.42
N GLU A 41 13.23 2.61 -20.50
CA GLU A 41 12.41 1.74 -21.35
C GLU A 41 10.93 1.81 -20.92
N TRP A 42 10.65 1.69 -19.64
CA TRP A 42 9.29 1.77 -19.10
C TRP A 42 8.65 3.15 -19.36
N THR A 43 9.39 4.22 -19.10
CA THR A 43 8.91 5.58 -19.41
C THR A 43 8.61 5.73 -20.91
N GLY A 44 9.49 5.23 -21.78
CA GLY A 44 9.30 5.25 -23.23
C GLY A 44 8.09 4.41 -23.70
N ALA A 45 7.76 3.35 -22.98
CA ALA A 45 6.58 2.51 -23.22
C ALA A 45 5.30 3.05 -22.57
N GLY A 46 5.35 4.18 -21.82
CA GLY A 46 4.21 4.76 -21.13
C GLY A 46 3.81 3.98 -19.86
N ILE A 47 4.72 3.15 -19.32
CA ILE A 47 4.47 2.40 -18.10
C ILE A 47 4.72 3.31 -16.89
N PRO A 48 3.78 3.40 -15.92
CA PRO A 48 3.97 4.17 -14.70
C PRO A 48 5.13 3.62 -13.86
N ILE A 49 5.90 4.53 -13.25
CA ILE A 49 7.01 4.17 -12.34
C ILE A 49 6.59 4.42 -10.91
N GLN A 50 6.70 3.37 -10.10
CA GLN A 50 6.43 3.35 -8.68
C GLN A 50 7.74 3.26 -7.88
N LEU A 51 7.84 4.04 -6.81
CA LEU A 51 8.81 3.84 -5.73
C LEU A 51 8.13 3.18 -4.53
N GLY A 52 8.84 2.24 -3.92
CA GLY A 52 8.29 1.44 -2.82
C GLY A 52 7.47 0.25 -3.29
N GLN A 53 7.49 -0.79 -2.48
CA GLN A 53 6.79 -2.06 -2.75
C GLN A 53 6.62 -2.88 -1.47
N PHE A 54 5.75 -3.88 -1.53
CA PHE A 54 5.67 -4.97 -0.55
C PHE A 54 6.96 -5.81 -0.55
N PRO A 55 7.50 -6.19 0.60
CA PRO A 55 7.21 -5.70 1.96
C PRO A 55 8.14 -4.55 2.40
N ASP A 56 8.93 -4.00 1.48
CA ASP A 56 10.14 -3.22 1.78
C ASP A 56 9.86 -1.77 2.20
N THR A 57 8.65 -1.26 1.92
CA THR A 57 8.33 0.16 2.13
C THR A 57 7.01 0.33 2.86
N GLY A 58 7.05 0.80 4.08
CA GLY A 58 5.93 1.09 4.96
C GLY A 58 6.45 1.52 6.32
N LEU A 59 5.65 2.18 7.13
CA LEU A 59 6.06 2.57 8.49
C LEU A 59 5.54 1.54 9.51
N PHE A 60 4.24 1.33 9.57
CA PHE A 60 3.64 0.30 10.42
C PHE A 60 4.02 -1.10 9.92
N GLY A 61 3.95 -1.32 8.60
CA GLY A 61 4.36 -2.57 7.97
C GLY A 61 5.81 -2.93 8.29
N ALA A 62 6.74 -1.97 8.17
CA ALA A 62 8.13 -2.17 8.55
C ALA A 62 8.30 -2.47 10.05
N LEU A 63 7.59 -1.74 10.93
CA LEU A 63 7.65 -1.99 12.36
C LEU A 63 7.17 -3.41 12.71
N ARG A 64 6.07 -3.88 12.09
CA ARG A 64 5.59 -5.26 12.25
C ARG A 64 6.62 -6.29 11.80
N TRP A 65 7.28 -6.06 10.67
CA TRP A 65 8.31 -6.97 10.15
C TRP A 65 9.57 -7.00 11.01
N LEU A 66 9.86 -5.92 11.72
CA LEU A 66 10.98 -5.85 12.65
C LEU A 66 10.69 -6.53 14.00
N LEU A 67 9.54 -6.21 14.60
CA LEU A 67 9.22 -6.59 15.99
C LEU A 67 8.30 -7.82 16.10
N GLY A 68 7.51 -8.11 15.06
CA GLY A 68 6.39 -9.04 15.14
C GLY A 68 5.09 -8.38 15.60
N ASP A 69 3.96 -9.07 15.40
CA ASP A 69 2.64 -8.46 15.59
C ASP A 69 2.38 -8.01 17.04
N GLU A 70 2.65 -8.87 18.02
CA GLU A 70 2.37 -8.59 19.43
C GLU A 70 3.25 -7.47 19.97
N GLU A 71 4.57 -7.57 19.76
CA GLU A 71 5.53 -6.58 20.23
C GLU A 71 5.36 -5.24 19.51
N CYS A 72 5.06 -5.26 18.23
CA CYS A 72 4.75 -4.05 17.47
C CYS A 72 3.57 -3.30 18.08
N LEU A 73 2.45 -3.98 18.34
CA LEU A 73 1.27 -3.35 18.88
C LEU A 73 1.48 -2.90 20.35
N ALA A 74 2.21 -3.67 21.14
CA ALA A 74 2.53 -3.31 22.52
C ALA A 74 3.44 -2.08 22.59
N ALA A 75 4.42 -1.95 21.67
CA ALA A 75 5.42 -0.89 21.68
C ALA A 75 4.80 0.52 21.62
N PHE A 76 3.70 0.71 20.91
CA PHE A 76 2.99 2.00 20.88
C PHE A 76 2.59 2.52 22.27
N CYS A 77 2.41 1.62 23.24
CA CYS A 77 2.04 1.98 24.61
C CYS A 77 3.18 1.82 25.60
N THR A 78 4.08 0.87 25.38
CA THR A 78 5.13 0.52 26.37
C THR A 78 6.44 1.25 26.11
N ASP A 79 6.75 1.58 24.85
CA ASP A 79 7.97 2.31 24.45
C ASP A 79 7.72 3.21 23.23
N PRO A 80 6.88 4.25 23.37
CA PRO A 80 6.53 5.14 22.26
C PRO A 80 7.74 5.86 21.65
N ASP A 81 8.75 6.20 22.44
CA ASP A 81 9.96 6.84 21.95
C ASP A 81 10.73 5.94 20.97
N TRP A 82 10.74 4.64 21.23
CA TRP A 82 11.36 3.68 20.33
C TRP A 82 10.59 3.53 19.02
N VAL A 83 9.26 3.55 19.07
CA VAL A 83 8.43 3.55 17.87
C VAL A 83 8.71 4.80 17.03
N HIS A 84 8.77 5.98 17.65
CA HIS A 84 9.15 7.22 16.95
C HIS A 84 10.53 7.14 16.30
N GLU A 85 11.52 6.62 17.03
CA GLU A 85 12.88 6.44 16.53
C GLU A 85 12.92 5.56 15.28
N ILE A 86 12.27 4.38 15.31
CA ILE A 86 12.23 3.45 14.18
C ILE A 86 11.52 4.10 12.99
N MET A 87 10.35 4.68 13.19
CA MET A 87 9.57 5.30 12.10
C MET A 87 10.26 6.50 11.47
N ASP A 88 10.96 7.31 12.27
CA ASP A 88 11.75 8.44 11.77
C ASP A 88 12.93 7.97 10.92
N HIS A 89 13.65 6.94 11.42
CA HIS A 89 14.76 6.33 10.68
C HIS A 89 14.29 5.71 9.36
N MET A 90 13.21 4.91 9.37
CA MET A 90 12.67 4.30 8.16
C MET A 90 12.21 5.36 7.15
N THR A 91 11.55 6.42 7.62
CA THR A 91 11.19 7.55 6.75
C THR A 91 12.43 8.17 6.11
N GLY A 92 13.49 8.43 6.88
CA GLY A 92 14.76 8.95 6.37
C GLY A 92 15.38 8.05 5.32
N LEU A 93 15.45 6.75 5.61
CA LEU A 93 15.95 5.73 4.69
C LEU A 93 15.23 5.77 3.33
N TYR A 94 13.89 5.76 3.36
CA TYR A 94 13.10 5.80 2.13
C TYR A 94 13.36 7.06 1.32
N LEU A 95 13.35 8.22 1.96
CA LEU A 95 13.57 9.50 1.27
C LEU A 95 14.97 9.59 0.66
N GLU A 96 16.01 9.06 1.33
CA GLU A 96 17.35 9.03 0.78
C GLU A 96 17.49 8.06 -0.41
N VAL A 97 16.88 6.86 -0.32
CA VAL A 97 16.85 5.90 -1.44
C VAL A 97 16.08 6.47 -2.63
N PHE A 98 14.89 7.04 -2.39
CA PHE A 98 14.07 7.65 -3.42
C PHE A 98 14.75 8.86 -4.07
N GLY A 99 15.48 9.66 -3.28
CA GLY A 99 16.25 10.78 -3.74
C GLY A 99 17.29 10.42 -4.81
N GLN A 100 17.84 9.18 -4.77
CA GLN A 100 18.77 8.69 -5.80
C GLN A 100 18.10 8.42 -7.14
N VAL A 101 16.78 8.31 -7.18
CA VAL A 101 16.01 7.95 -8.38
C VAL A 101 15.33 9.15 -9.04
N VAL A 102 14.68 10.02 -8.25
CA VAL A 102 13.80 11.09 -8.75
C VAL A 102 14.50 12.16 -9.59
N GLY A 103 15.82 12.30 -9.48
CA GLY A 103 16.61 13.20 -10.32
C GLY A 103 16.90 12.64 -11.73
N GLU A 104 16.68 11.35 -11.95
CA GLU A 104 17.06 10.65 -13.18
C GLU A 104 15.85 10.19 -14.01
N VAL A 105 14.75 9.88 -13.36
CA VAL A 105 13.54 9.39 -14.00
C VAL A 105 12.30 10.05 -13.43
N ARG A 106 11.27 10.18 -14.26
CA ARG A 106 9.96 10.59 -13.80
C ARG A 106 9.35 9.46 -12.96
N VAL A 107 8.88 9.78 -11.76
CA VAL A 107 8.17 8.86 -10.87
C VAL A 107 6.70 9.25 -10.83
N ASP A 108 5.80 8.29 -10.90
CA ASP A 108 4.35 8.51 -10.92
C ASP A 108 3.69 8.24 -9.57
N MET A 109 4.30 7.39 -8.72
CA MET A 109 3.72 6.99 -7.44
C MET A 109 4.78 6.63 -6.39
N ILE A 110 4.49 6.98 -5.13
CA ILE A 110 5.13 6.36 -3.95
C ILE A 110 4.10 5.43 -3.34
N HIS A 111 4.50 4.18 -3.13
CA HIS A 111 3.66 3.12 -2.57
C HIS A 111 4.18 2.69 -1.20
N LEU A 112 3.28 2.66 -0.21
CA LEU A 112 3.59 2.25 1.15
C LEU A 112 2.71 1.05 1.52
N TRP A 113 3.35 -0.06 1.83
CA TRP A 113 2.69 -1.26 2.32
C TRP A 113 2.59 -1.22 3.84
N GLU A 114 1.38 -1.14 4.36
CA GLU A 114 1.16 -1.01 5.80
C GLU A 114 0.48 -2.24 6.41
N ASP A 115 -0.45 -2.87 5.68
CA ASP A 115 -1.22 -4.04 6.15
C ASP A 115 -1.65 -3.89 7.62
N MET A 116 -2.29 -2.77 7.91
CA MET A 116 -2.55 -2.29 9.27
C MET A 116 -4.01 -2.36 9.71
N CYS A 117 -4.85 -3.05 8.93
CA CYS A 117 -6.26 -3.22 9.26
C CYS A 117 -6.69 -4.68 9.17
N GLY A 118 -7.60 -5.07 10.05
CA GLY A 118 -8.34 -6.31 9.96
C GLY A 118 -9.79 -6.06 9.54
N LYS A 119 -10.59 -7.14 9.53
CA LYS A 119 -12.03 -7.06 9.20
C LYS A 119 -12.82 -6.11 10.10
N GLN A 120 -12.40 -5.93 11.35
CA GLN A 120 -13.08 -5.10 12.34
C GLN A 120 -12.57 -3.66 12.40
N GLY A 121 -11.56 -3.32 11.61
CA GLY A 121 -10.95 -2.01 11.59
C GLY A 121 -9.43 -2.02 11.76
N PRO A 122 -8.84 -0.82 11.92
CA PRO A 122 -7.40 -0.69 12.05
C PRO A 122 -6.85 -1.27 13.36
N LEU A 123 -5.62 -1.78 13.31
CA LEU A 123 -4.89 -2.36 14.44
C LEU A 123 -4.40 -1.29 15.42
N ILE A 124 -4.23 -0.05 14.97
CA ILE A 124 -3.91 1.11 15.79
C ILE A 124 -5.03 2.16 15.71
N SER A 125 -5.19 2.94 16.77
CA SER A 125 -6.21 3.99 16.81
C SER A 125 -5.91 5.13 15.84
N PRO A 126 -6.92 5.91 15.41
CA PRO A 126 -6.68 7.14 14.66
C PRO A 126 -5.78 8.16 15.39
N ALA A 127 -5.76 8.13 16.74
CA ALA A 127 -4.87 8.96 17.53
C ALA A 127 -3.41 8.50 17.39
N HIS A 128 -3.15 7.21 17.56
CA HIS A 128 -1.82 6.63 17.33
C HIS A 128 -1.37 6.84 15.87
N TRP A 129 -2.27 6.72 14.90
CA TRP A 129 -1.91 7.01 13.51
C TRP A 129 -1.43 8.46 13.34
N ARG A 130 -2.14 9.43 13.95
CA ARG A 130 -1.72 10.85 13.89
C ARG A 130 -0.42 11.12 14.61
N GLU A 131 -0.18 10.45 15.72
CA GLU A 131 1.01 10.64 16.53
C GLU A 131 2.25 10.02 15.88
N PHE A 132 2.18 8.76 15.48
CA PHE A 132 3.34 7.97 15.07
C PHE A 132 3.55 7.97 13.55
N MET A 133 2.47 7.82 12.77
CA MET A 133 2.55 7.66 11.32
C MET A 133 2.59 8.99 10.58
N ALA A 134 1.71 9.94 10.96
CA ALA A 134 1.55 11.18 10.23
C ALA A 134 2.83 12.03 10.08
N PRO A 135 3.77 12.09 11.02
CA PRO A 135 5.02 12.81 10.82
C PRO A 135 5.82 12.30 9.62
N GLY A 136 6.00 10.99 9.50
CA GLY A 136 6.67 10.35 8.37
C GLY A 136 5.94 10.59 7.05
N TYR A 137 4.61 10.37 7.05
CA TYR A 137 3.77 10.60 5.87
C TYR A 137 3.81 12.04 5.36
N ARG A 138 3.82 13.04 6.25
CA ARG A 138 3.97 14.46 5.86
C ARG A 138 5.32 14.73 5.21
N ARG A 139 6.40 14.10 5.67
CA ARG A 139 7.73 14.20 5.05
C ARG A 139 7.72 13.57 3.66
N ILE A 140 7.12 12.38 3.51
CA ILE A 140 6.95 11.72 2.21
C ILE A 140 6.10 12.58 1.27
N ALA A 141 5.02 13.19 1.77
CA ALA A 141 4.18 14.08 0.98
C ALA A 141 4.88 15.38 0.58
N ALA A 142 5.76 15.92 1.42
CA ALA A 142 6.61 17.06 1.07
C ALA A 142 7.58 16.70 -0.05
N PHE A 143 8.27 15.56 0.08
CA PHE A 143 9.16 15.01 -0.94
C PHE A 143 8.42 14.78 -2.27
N ALA A 144 7.24 14.15 -2.23
CA ALA A 144 6.43 13.90 -3.43
C ALA A 144 6.08 15.21 -4.16
N ARG A 145 5.69 16.25 -3.42
CA ARG A 145 5.41 17.59 -4.00
C ARG A 145 6.64 18.21 -4.62
N GLU A 146 7.79 18.17 -3.95
CA GLU A 146 9.06 18.72 -4.45
C GLU A 146 9.47 18.09 -5.77
N HIS A 147 9.25 16.79 -5.91
CA HIS A 147 9.62 16.03 -7.11
C HIS A 147 8.46 15.79 -8.09
N ASN A 148 7.31 16.46 -7.90
CA ASN A 148 6.13 16.36 -8.78
C ASN A 148 5.59 14.92 -8.90
N ILE A 149 5.63 14.14 -7.83
CA ILE A 149 5.07 12.80 -7.77
C ILE A 149 3.59 12.92 -7.35
N PRO A 150 2.63 12.61 -8.25
CA PRO A 150 1.23 12.92 -8.03
C PRO A 150 0.51 11.95 -7.07
N VAL A 151 1.02 10.74 -6.87
CA VAL A 151 0.32 9.70 -6.13
C VAL A 151 1.12 9.22 -4.93
N ILE A 152 0.47 9.22 -3.75
CA ILE A 152 0.94 8.55 -2.53
C ILE A 152 -0.09 7.49 -2.20
N SER A 153 0.29 6.25 -2.38
CA SER A 153 -0.54 5.05 -2.22
C SER A 153 -0.27 4.38 -0.88
N VAL A 154 -1.33 3.93 -0.24
CA VAL A 154 -1.25 3.03 0.92
C VAL A 154 -1.93 1.72 0.57
N ASP A 155 -1.21 0.64 0.81
CA ASP A 155 -1.70 -0.73 0.77
C ASP A 155 -2.03 -1.17 2.20
N THR A 156 -3.29 -1.46 2.44
CA THR A 156 -3.77 -2.02 3.70
C THR A 156 -5.02 -2.84 3.47
N ASP A 157 -4.96 -4.11 3.79
CA ASP A 157 -6.12 -4.99 3.81
C ASP A 157 -7.17 -4.53 4.82
N GLY A 158 -8.30 -5.21 4.87
CA GLY A 158 -9.31 -5.02 5.90
C GLY A 158 -10.17 -3.77 5.73
N GLN A 159 -10.55 -3.17 6.87
CA GLN A 159 -11.48 -2.03 6.93
C GLN A 159 -10.77 -0.75 7.44
N PRO A 160 -10.26 0.12 6.55
CA PRO A 160 -9.47 1.30 6.93
C PRO A 160 -10.30 2.56 7.28
N ASP A 161 -11.62 2.54 7.24
CA ASP A 161 -12.48 3.73 7.29
C ASP A 161 -12.14 4.73 8.41
N LEU A 162 -11.75 4.23 9.59
CA LEU A 162 -11.41 5.08 10.74
C LEU A 162 -10.09 5.85 10.56
N ILE A 163 -9.16 5.32 9.78
CA ILE A 163 -7.84 5.94 9.56
C ILE A 163 -7.72 6.67 8.22
N VAL A 164 -8.70 6.55 7.33
CA VAL A 164 -8.72 7.33 6.07
C VAL A 164 -8.64 8.84 6.32
N PRO A 165 -9.40 9.46 7.25
CA PRO A 165 -9.26 10.89 7.49
C PRO A 165 -7.84 11.34 7.85
N PRO A 166 -7.14 10.74 8.84
CA PRO A 166 -5.75 11.13 9.13
C PRO A 166 -4.77 10.81 7.98
N MET A 167 -5.01 9.77 7.18
CA MET A 167 -4.21 9.51 5.97
C MET A 167 -4.32 10.65 4.96
N LEU A 168 -5.55 11.10 4.66
CA LEU A 168 -5.79 12.25 3.76
C LEU A 168 -5.14 13.53 4.29
N GLU A 169 -5.26 13.81 5.61
CA GLU A 169 -4.63 14.95 6.28
C GLU A 169 -3.10 14.95 6.12
N ALA A 170 -2.50 13.77 6.02
CA ALA A 170 -1.05 13.59 5.87
C ALA A 170 -0.57 13.51 4.42
N GLY A 171 -1.49 13.53 3.44
CA GLY A 171 -1.15 13.60 2.01
C GLY A 171 -1.34 12.31 1.22
N VAL A 172 -1.82 11.22 1.82
CA VAL A 172 -2.22 10.01 1.09
C VAL A 172 -3.40 10.35 0.18
N ASN A 173 -3.37 9.90 -1.06
CA ASN A 173 -4.44 10.16 -2.02
C ASN A 173 -4.87 8.93 -2.84
N PHE A 174 -4.37 7.75 -2.49
CA PHE A 174 -4.70 6.49 -3.14
C PHE A 174 -4.71 5.34 -2.11
N LEU A 175 -5.75 4.50 -2.14
CA LEU A 175 -5.87 3.29 -1.29
C LEU A 175 -5.99 2.02 -2.12
N PHE A 176 -5.36 0.96 -1.61
CA PHE A 176 -5.30 -0.39 -2.16
C PHE A 176 -5.10 -1.41 -1.02
N PRO A 177 -5.64 -2.64 -1.14
CA PRO A 177 -6.82 -3.01 -1.92
C PRO A 177 -8.10 -2.60 -1.17
N MET A 178 -9.19 -2.48 -1.91
CA MET A 178 -10.51 -2.23 -1.29
C MET A 178 -11.17 -3.58 -1.00
N GLU A 179 -10.93 -4.16 0.17
CA GLU A 179 -11.34 -5.52 0.50
C GLU A 179 -12.83 -5.63 0.81
N VAL A 180 -13.60 -6.21 -0.12
CA VAL A 180 -15.07 -6.32 -0.04
C VAL A 180 -15.52 -7.17 1.15
N ALA A 181 -14.77 -8.26 1.43
CA ALA A 181 -15.07 -9.15 2.56
C ALA A 181 -14.96 -8.48 3.92
N ALA A 182 -14.17 -7.40 4.01
CA ALA A 182 -14.02 -6.57 5.20
C ALA A 182 -14.99 -5.38 5.24
N GLY A 183 -15.78 -5.17 4.18
CA GLY A 183 -16.76 -4.09 4.09
C GLY A 183 -16.26 -2.81 3.43
N ALA A 184 -15.10 -2.84 2.78
CA ALA A 184 -14.56 -1.71 2.02
C ALA A 184 -15.24 -1.62 0.64
N ASP A 185 -16.43 -1.00 0.57
CA ASP A 185 -17.17 -0.82 -0.67
C ASP A 185 -16.72 0.43 -1.45
N VAL A 186 -16.24 0.23 -2.67
CA VAL A 186 -15.72 1.31 -3.53
C VAL A 186 -16.73 2.41 -3.82
N ASN A 187 -18.03 2.08 -3.96
CA ASN A 187 -19.05 3.08 -4.19
C ASN A 187 -19.32 3.95 -2.95
N VAL A 188 -19.21 3.37 -1.76
CA VAL A 188 -19.30 4.10 -0.49
C VAL A 188 -18.10 5.05 -0.35
N TYR A 189 -16.89 4.53 -0.54
CA TYR A 189 -15.65 5.32 -0.41
C TYR A 189 -15.56 6.44 -1.46
N ARG A 190 -15.95 6.20 -2.70
CA ARG A 190 -15.98 7.23 -3.75
C ARG A 190 -16.92 8.40 -3.38
N ARG A 191 -18.09 8.12 -2.78
CA ARG A 191 -18.99 9.18 -2.31
C ARG A 191 -18.45 9.89 -1.07
N LYS A 192 -17.87 9.15 -0.13
CA LYS A 192 -17.39 9.68 1.15
C LYS A 192 -16.09 10.49 0.99
N TYR A 193 -15.22 10.05 0.10
CA TYR A 193 -13.89 10.63 -0.13
C TYR A 193 -13.64 10.92 -1.61
N PRO A 194 -14.29 11.93 -2.21
CA PRO A 194 -14.24 12.15 -3.67
C PRO A 194 -12.84 12.49 -4.21
N GLY A 195 -11.93 12.96 -3.35
CA GLY A 195 -10.52 13.22 -3.70
C GLY A 195 -9.62 11.99 -3.69
N LEU A 196 -10.04 10.91 -3.03
CA LEU A 196 -9.25 9.68 -2.86
C LEU A 196 -9.37 8.79 -4.10
N ALA A 197 -8.26 8.37 -4.66
CA ALA A 197 -8.24 7.32 -5.68
C ALA A 197 -8.28 5.94 -5.00
N LEU A 198 -8.86 4.97 -5.69
CA LEU A 198 -9.05 3.61 -5.16
C LEU A 198 -8.60 2.56 -6.20
N MET A 199 -8.10 1.42 -5.71
CA MET A 199 -7.85 0.23 -6.53
C MET A 199 -8.35 -1.02 -5.82
N GLY A 200 -8.79 -2.04 -6.58
CA GLY A 200 -9.35 -3.26 -6.04
C GLY A 200 -10.89 -3.21 -5.98
N GLY A 201 -11.47 -3.79 -4.95
CA GLY A 201 -12.90 -3.69 -4.65
C GLY A 201 -13.83 -4.52 -5.54
N ILE A 202 -13.29 -5.44 -6.35
CA ILE A 202 -14.06 -6.52 -6.99
C ILE A 202 -13.95 -7.75 -6.10
N ASP A 203 -15.08 -8.23 -5.62
CA ASP A 203 -15.13 -9.39 -4.72
C ASP A 203 -14.60 -10.64 -5.40
N LYS A 204 -13.39 -11.05 -5.03
CA LYS A 204 -12.72 -12.25 -5.54
C LYS A 204 -13.59 -13.52 -5.44
N ARG A 205 -14.48 -13.59 -4.42
CA ARG A 205 -15.35 -14.75 -4.19
C ARG A 205 -16.39 -14.92 -5.28
N ALA A 206 -16.80 -13.84 -5.95
CA ALA A 206 -17.76 -13.90 -7.07
C ALA A 206 -17.21 -14.75 -8.23
N LEU A 207 -15.89 -14.80 -8.40
CA LEU A 207 -15.27 -15.56 -9.50
C LEU A 207 -15.51 -17.07 -9.39
N ALA A 208 -15.54 -17.62 -8.17
CA ALA A 208 -15.82 -19.03 -7.94
C ALA A 208 -17.28 -19.41 -8.27
N LEU A 209 -18.21 -18.44 -8.17
CA LEU A 209 -19.64 -18.66 -8.36
C LEU A 209 -20.08 -18.68 -9.84
N GLY A 210 -19.20 -18.30 -10.76
CA GLY A 210 -19.44 -18.39 -12.21
C GLY A 210 -19.90 -17.11 -12.90
N PRO A 211 -20.12 -17.15 -14.23
CA PRO A 211 -20.28 -15.96 -15.08
C PRO A 211 -21.35 -14.98 -14.61
N ALA A 212 -22.51 -15.45 -14.17
CA ALA A 212 -23.60 -14.58 -13.74
C ALA A 212 -23.24 -13.77 -12.48
N ALA A 213 -22.52 -14.38 -11.53
CA ALA A 213 -22.05 -13.68 -10.32
C ALA A 213 -20.94 -12.68 -10.66
N ILE A 214 -20.05 -13.04 -11.59
CA ILE A 214 -19.00 -12.15 -12.09
C ILE A 214 -19.62 -10.92 -12.76
N ASP A 215 -20.58 -11.11 -13.67
CA ASP A 215 -21.25 -10.00 -14.37
C ASP A 215 -22.00 -9.08 -13.39
N ALA A 216 -22.68 -9.64 -12.38
CA ALA A 216 -23.34 -8.86 -11.33
C ALA A 216 -22.34 -8.04 -10.49
N GLU A 217 -21.19 -8.61 -10.18
CA GLU A 217 -20.14 -7.94 -9.42
C GLU A 217 -19.49 -6.80 -10.21
N LEU A 218 -19.23 -7.02 -11.50
CA LEU A 218 -18.72 -5.97 -12.39
C LEU A 218 -19.72 -4.83 -12.58
N GLU A 219 -21.03 -5.14 -12.64
CA GLU A 219 -22.08 -4.12 -12.67
C GLU A 219 -22.17 -3.33 -11.35
N ARG A 220 -21.91 -3.98 -10.20
CA ARG A 220 -21.90 -3.30 -8.88
C ARG A 220 -20.84 -2.19 -8.80
N ILE A 221 -19.68 -2.38 -9.40
CA ILE A 221 -18.61 -1.39 -9.34
C ILE A 221 -18.72 -0.28 -10.41
N ARG A 222 -19.63 -0.40 -11.36
CA ARG A 222 -19.80 0.57 -12.47
C ARG A 222 -19.93 2.02 -12.00
N PRO A 223 -20.75 2.38 -10.98
CA PRO A 223 -20.86 3.77 -10.54
C PRO A 223 -19.53 4.33 -10.02
N ALA A 224 -18.70 3.52 -9.34
CA ALA A 224 -17.37 3.95 -8.91
C ALA A 224 -16.45 4.19 -10.11
N LEU A 225 -16.48 3.31 -11.12
CA LEU A 225 -15.70 3.44 -12.35
C LEU A 225 -16.09 4.72 -13.11
N GLU A 226 -17.37 4.98 -13.31
CA GLU A 226 -17.88 6.18 -14.00
C GLU A 226 -17.52 7.47 -13.26
N SER A 227 -17.37 7.42 -11.94
CA SER A 227 -16.95 8.58 -11.13
C SER A 227 -15.46 8.95 -11.29
N GLY A 228 -14.66 8.11 -11.93
CA GLY A 228 -13.22 8.26 -12.11
C GLY A 228 -12.40 8.04 -10.82
N ARG A 229 -11.07 8.15 -10.92
CA ARG A 229 -10.12 7.91 -9.83
C ARG A 229 -10.29 6.50 -9.19
N TYR A 230 -10.58 5.53 -10.03
CA TYR A 230 -10.75 4.15 -9.62
C TYR A 230 -10.12 3.20 -10.64
N ILE A 231 -9.28 2.31 -10.17
CA ILE A 231 -8.70 1.21 -10.94
C ILE A 231 -9.42 -0.06 -10.49
N PRO A 232 -10.33 -0.62 -11.30
CA PRO A 232 -11.03 -1.84 -10.96
C PRO A 232 -10.06 -3.03 -11.00
N ASP A 233 -9.96 -3.72 -9.90
CA ASP A 233 -9.19 -4.95 -9.76
C ASP A 233 -9.85 -5.84 -8.69
N LEU A 234 -9.39 -7.07 -8.58
CA LEU A 234 -9.80 -7.93 -7.48
C LEU A 234 -9.36 -7.32 -6.14
N ASP A 235 -10.17 -7.54 -5.14
CA ASP A 235 -9.93 -7.05 -3.78
C ASP A 235 -8.79 -7.79 -3.06
N HIS A 236 -8.24 -8.85 -3.66
CA HIS A 236 -7.08 -9.60 -3.23
C HIS A 236 -6.70 -10.68 -4.28
N HIS A 237 -5.78 -11.60 -3.95
CA HIS A 237 -5.39 -12.71 -4.82
C HIS A 237 -6.57 -13.56 -5.27
N VAL A 238 -6.46 -14.13 -6.48
CA VAL A 238 -7.45 -15.08 -7.02
C VAL A 238 -7.50 -16.32 -6.13
N PRO A 239 -8.68 -16.70 -5.58
CA PRO A 239 -8.80 -17.92 -4.80
C PRO A 239 -8.55 -19.20 -5.61
N ASP A 240 -8.06 -20.24 -4.95
CA ASP A 240 -7.71 -21.52 -5.58
C ASP A 240 -8.91 -22.26 -6.18
N ASP A 241 -10.13 -21.97 -5.73
CA ASP A 241 -11.37 -22.56 -6.20
C ASP A 241 -11.92 -21.86 -7.47
N VAL A 242 -11.27 -20.83 -7.96
CA VAL A 242 -11.65 -20.16 -9.20
C VAL A 242 -11.18 -20.96 -10.42
N SER A 243 -12.14 -21.43 -11.23
CA SER A 243 -11.83 -22.14 -12.46
C SER A 243 -11.24 -21.21 -13.53
N TRP A 244 -10.35 -21.75 -14.39
CA TRP A 244 -9.82 -21.00 -15.52
C TRP A 244 -10.87 -20.40 -16.47
N PRO A 245 -11.99 -21.10 -16.80
CA PRO A 245 -13.07 -20.49 -17.57
C PRO A 245 -13.68 -19.26 -16.90
N ASN A 246 -13.90 -19.29 -15.57
CA ASN A 246 -14.44 -18.15 -14.82
C ASN A 246 -13.46 -16.98 -14.81
N PHE A 247 -12.18 -17.24 -14.56
CA PHE A 247 -11.14 -16.19 -14.62
C PHE A 247 -11.06 -15.54 -16.00
N ARG A 248 -11.10 -16.33 -17.08
CA ARG A 248 -11.15 -15.81 -18.45
C ARG A 248 -12.39 -14.95 -18.70
N HIS A 249 -13.57 -15.38 -18.23
CA HIS A 249 -14.79 -14.61 -18.33
C HIS A 249 -14.63 -13.26 -17.64
N TYR A 250 -14.15 -13.27 -16.38
CA TYR A 250 -13.85 -12.06 -15.62
C TYR A 250 -12.92 -11.10 -16.38
N ALA A 251 -11.76 -11.59 -16.83
CA ALA A 251 -10.79 -10.74 -17.51
C ALA A 251 -11.35 -10.13 -18.81
N THR A 252 -12.14 -10.90 -19.57
CA THR A 252 -12.80 -10.41 -20.78
C THR A 252 -13.83 -9.33 -20.48
N ARG A 253 -14.72 -9.60 -19.51
CA ARG A 253 -15.79 -8.68 -19.13
C ARG A 253 -15.27 -7.40 -18.46
N LEU A 254 -14.24 -7.53 -17.61
CA LEU A 254 -13.58 -6.36 -17.03
C LEU A 254 -12.96 -5.48 -18.10
N ARG A 255 -12.26 -6.08 -19.07
CA ARG A 255 -11.67 -5.32 -20.20
C ARG A 255 -12.74 -4.59 -21.00
N GLU A 256 -13.85 -5.24 -21.34
CA GLU A 256 -14.97 -4.62 -22.02
C GLU A 256 -15.58 -3.45 -21.20
N LEU A 257 -15.68 -3.61 -19.89
CA LEU A 257 -16.19 -2.57 -19.02
C LEU A 257 -15.28 -1.33 -18.94
N VAL A 258 -13.95 -1.51 -18.99
CA VAL A 258 -12.97 -0.43 -18.84
C VAL A 258 -12.66 0.27 -20.16
N VAL A 259 -12.62 -0.47 -21.27
CA VAL A 259 -12.23 0.08 -22.59
C VAL A 259 -13.44 0.56 -23.39
N GLY A 260 -14.65 0.08 -23.05
CA GLY A 260 -15.92 0.43 -23.71
C GLY A 260 -16.16 -0.41 -24.94
#